data_b1340b753f68a9d97f1755a01b667600
#
_entry.id   b1340b753f68a9d97f1755a01b667600
#
_cell.length_a   1.000
_cell.length_b   1.000
_cell.length_c   1.000
_cell.angle_alpha   90.00
_cell.angle_beta   90.00
_cell.angle_gamma   90.00
#
_symmetry.space_group_name_H-M   'P 1'
#
loop_
_entity.id
_entity.type
_entity.pdbx_description
1 polymer ?
#
loop_
_entity_poly.entity_id
_entity_poly.type
_entity_poly.pdbx_seq_one_letter_code
_entity_poly.pdbx_strand_id
1 'polypeptide(L)'
;MKIKSILLISVLFSSIYPATGGLGENLPLYSILPFLGILLSIAIIPLLAPIFWHHNFGKISAFWALSLVIPSLFLLGLHETFHQLIHVLLLEYLPFIILLLSLFTISGGIRLKGTLVGTPLINTLLIFIGTALASWMGTTGAAMVLIRPILRANKYRHYNVHTVIFFIILVANIGGSLTPLGDPPLFLGFLNGIDFFWTTKIMFLPMICASFMLLIAYFIVDSYFYKKEKHIVTKLAYKEKLSVEGKINIILILG
;
A
#
# COMPACT_ATOMS: atom_id res chain seq x y z
N MET A 1 -29.81 -10.55 -34.10
CA MET A 1 -29.59 -9.67 -32.94
C MET A 1 -28.20 -9.75 -32.33
N LYS A 2 -27.50 -10.89 -32.37
CA LYS A 2 -26.17 -11.06 -31.73
C LYS A 2 -24.99 -10.36 -32.44
N ILE A 3 -25.00 -10.22 -33.76
CA ILE A 3 -23.88 -9.63 -34.53
C ILE A 3 -23.83 -8.10 -34.36
N LYS A 4 -24.99 -7.41 -34.28
CA LYS A 4 -25.05 -5.96 -34.04
C LYS A 4 -24.54 -5.56 -32.65
N SER A 5 -24.74 -6.40 -31.63
CA SER A 5 -24.22 -6.15 -30.26
C SER A 5 -22.71 -6.33 -30.19
N ILE A 6 -22.12 -7.28 -30.93
CA ILE A 6 -20.67 -7.49 -30.99
C ILE A 6 -20.00 -6.33 -31.73
N LEU A 7 -20.61 -5.85 -32.84
CA LEU A 7 -20.12 -4.69 -33.57
C LEU A 7 -20.24 -3.39 -32.76
N LEU A 8 -21.31 -3.21 -31.97
CA LEU A 8 -21.47 -2.06 -31.08
C LEU A 8 -20.44 -2.06 -29.95
N ILE A 9 -20.12 -3.24 -29.40
CA ILE A 9 -19.08 -3.40 -28.38
C ILE A 9 -17.71 -3.11 -28.99
N SER A 10 -17.40 -3.60 -30.21
CA SER A 10 -16.12 -3.31 -30.86
C SER A 10 -15.94 -1.83 -31.21
N VAL A 11 -17.00 -1.13 -31.60
CA VAL A 11 -16.98 0.32 -31.89
C VAL A 11 -16.84 1.16 -30.60
N LEU A 12 -17.48 0.75 -29.50
CA LEU A 12 -17.30 1.41 -28.19
C LEU A 12 -15.87 1.24 -27.66
N PHE A 13 -15.22 0.11 -27.94
CA PHE A 13 -13.84 -0.14 -27.55
C PHE A 13 -12.80 0.52 -28.46
N SER A 14 -13.12 0.85 -29.70
CA SER A 14 -12.18 1.53 -30.62
C SER A 14 -12.07 3.05 -30.40
N SER A 15 -12.94 3.64 -29.57
CA SER A 15 -12.98 5.11 -29.39
C SER A 15 -12.20 5.63 -28.19
N ILE A 16 -11.53 4.79 -27.42
CA ILE A 16 -10.71 5.21 -26.28
C ILE A 16 -9.24 5.13 -26.66
N TYR A 17 -8.79 6.12 -27.46
CA TYR A 17 -7.36 6.34 -27.68
C TYR A 17 -6.86 7.40 -26.69
N PRO A 18 -5.81 7.14 -25.89
CA PRO A 18 -5.15 8.17 -25.12
C PRO A 18 -4.35 9.10 -26.07
N ALA A 19 -4.43 10.38 -25.83
CA ALA A 19 -3.96 11.46 -26.72
C ALA A 19 -2.48 11.82 -26.59
N THR A 20 -1.58 10.91 -26.18
CA THR A 20 -0.14 11.20 -26.07
C THR A 20 0.68 10.01 -26.55
N GLY A 21 1.53 10.26 -27.55
CA GLY A 21 2.28 9.30 -28.35
C GLY A 21 3.24 8.38 -27.60
N GLY A 22 2.70 7.32 -26.97
CA GLY A 22 3.46 6.22 -26.41
C GLY A 22 3.15 4.91 -27.16
N LEU A 23 3.94 3.88 -26.95
CA LEU A 23 3.73 2.54 -27.54
C LEU A 23 2.32 1.97 -27.29
N GLY A 24 1.65 2.45 -26.23
CA GLY A 24 0.26 2.09 -25.91
C GLY A 24 -0.75 2.47 -27.00
N GLU A 25 -0.47 3.47 -27.85
CA GLU A 25 -1.34 3.87 -28.96
C GLU A 25 -1.45 2.79 -30.04
N ASN A 26 -0.42 2.00 -30.21
CA ASN A 26 -0.35 0.93 -31.21
C ASN A 26 -0.83 -0.43 -30.68
N LEU A 27 -1.14 -0.52 -29.38
CA LEU A 27 -1.61 -1.77 -28.78
C LEU A 27 -3.13 -1.86 -28.83
N PRO A 28 -3.69 -2.99 -29.26
CA PRO A 28 -5.13 -3.20 -29.26
C PRO A 28 -5.66 -3.23 -27.81
N LEU A 29 -6.91 -2.80 -27.62
CA LEU A 29 -7.52 -2.69 -26.28
C LEU A 29 -7.49 -4.00 -25.46
N TYR A 30 -7.52 -5.16 -26.13
CA TYR A 30 -7.44 -6.45 -25.44
C TYR A 30 -6.08 -6.70 -24.76
N SER A 31 -5.03 -5.91 -25.06
CA SER A 31 -3.75 -5.98 -24.37
C SER A 31 -3.83 -5.60 -22.88
N ILE A 32 -4.95 -5.02 -22.45
CA ILE A 32 -5.24 -4.75 -21.03
C ILE A 32 -5.62 -6.03 -20.24
N LEU A 33 -6.03 -7.10 -20.93
CA LEU A 33 -6.50 -8.34 -20.30
C LEU A 33 -5.48 -8.99 -19.36
N PRO A 34 -4.18 -9.10 -19.70
CA PRO A 34 -3.19 -9.62 -18.76
C PRO A 34 -3.09 -8.81 -17.46
N PHE A 35 -3.19 -7.49 -17.55
CA PHE A 35 -3.18 -6.62 -16.37
C PHE A 35 -4.43 -6.83 -15.50
N LEU A 36 -5.60 -6.84 -16.10
CA LEU A 36 -6.85 -7.15 -15.38
C LEU A 36 -6.83 -8.56 -14.80
N GLY A 37 -6.27 -9.52 -15.54
CA GLY A 37 -6.16 -10.90 -15.10
C GLY A 37 -5.28 -11.05 -13.87
N ILE A 38 -4.11 -10.43 -13.80
CA ILE A 38 -3.26 -10.48 -12.61
C ILE A 38 -3.91 -9.77 -11.43
N LEU A 39 -4.55 -8.62 -11.62
CA LEU A 39 -5.27 -7.90 -10.55
C LEU A 39 -6.41 -8.74 -9.96
N LEU A 40 -7.24 -9.34 -10.82
CA LEU A 40 -8.32 -10.22 -10.38
C LEU A 40 -7.78 -11.49 -9.69
N SER A 41 -6.67 -12.03 -10.18
CA SER A 41 -6.02 -13.18 -9.56
C SER A 41 -5.55 -12.85 -8.14
N ILE A 42 -4.92 -11.70 -7.93
CA ILE A 42 -4.46 -11.22 -6.60
C ILE A 42 -5.66 -10.93 -5.68
N ALA A 43 -6.74 -10.39 -6.21
CA ALA A 43 -7.91 -10.04 -5.40
C ALA A 43 -8.76 -11.26 -5.01
N ILE A 44 -8.96 -12.21 -5.92
CA ILE A 44 -9.95 -13.29 -5.77
C ILE A 44 -9.34 -14.58 -5.26
N ILE A 45 -8.22 -15.03 -5.85
CA ILE A 45 -7.67 -16.37 -5.56
C ILE A 45 -7.24 -16.53 -4.10
N PRO A 46 -6.58 -15.57 -3.43
CA PRO A 46 -6.25 -15.69 -2.01
C PRO A 46 -7.47 -15.85 -1.10
N LEU A 47 -8.61 -15.26 -1.49
CA LEU A 47 -9.87 -15.35 -0.72
C LEU A 47 -10.56 -16.70 -0.91
N LEU A 48 -10.59 -17.23 -2.13
CA LEU A 48 -11.28 -18.48 -2.45
C LEU A 48 -10.43 -19.71 -2.22
N ALA A 49 -9.14 -19.63 -2.50
CA ALA A 49 -8.20 -20.75 -2.43
C ALA A 49 -6.82 -20.32 -1.89
N PRO A 50 -6.69 -19.98 -0.61
CA PRO A 50 -5.46 -19.41 -0.03
C PRO A 50 -4.25 -20.35 -0.14
N ILE A 51 -4.44 -21.65 0.05
CA ILE A 51 -3.38 -22.67 -0.05
C ILE A 51 -2.87 -22.77 -1.50
N PHE A 52 -3.78 -22.81 -2.48
CA PHE A 52 -3.43 -22.83 -3.90
C PHE A 52 -2.65 -21.59 -4.31
N TRP A 53 -3.10 -20.40 -3.88
CA TRP A 53 -2.41 -19.14 -4.12
C TRP A 53 -0.99 -19.16 -3.58
N HIS A 54 -0.81 -19.55 -2.33
CA HIS A 54 0.50 -19.55 -1.66
C HIS A 54 1.54 -20.43 -2.39
N HIS A 55 1.11 -21.53 -2.99
CA HIS A 55 2.00 -22.43 -3.75
C HIS A 55 2.20 -22.05 -5.21
N ASN A 56 1.29 -21.26 -5.80
CA ASN A 56 1.28 -21.03 -7.25
C ASN A 56 1.31 -19.54 -7.67
N PHE A 57 1.41 -18.59 -6.73
CA PHE A 57 1.39 -17.16 -7.09
C PHE A 57 2.45 -16.77 -8.12
N GLY A 58 3.66 -17.34 -8.03
CA GLY A 58 4.72 -17.10 -9.01
C GLY A 58 4.38 -17.62 -10.41
N LYS A 59 3.74 -18.79 -10.50
CA LYS A 59 3.31 -19.36 -11.79
C LYS A 59 2.17 -18.55 -12.42
N ILE A 60 1.23 -18.07 -11.58
CA ILE A 60 0.12 -17.23 -12.04
C ILE A 60 0.66 -15.88 -12.53
N SER A 61 1.59 -15.26 -11.80
CA SER A 61 2.24 -14.03 -12.23
C SER A 61 3.02 -14.21 -13.53
N ALA A 62 3.79 -15.30 -13.64
CA ALA A 62 4.52 -15.63 -14.87
C ALA A 62 3.57 -15.88 -16.06
N PHE A 63 2.45 -16.57 -15.84
CA PHE A 63 1.44 -16.78 -16.88
C PHE A 63 0.90 -15.45 -17.43
N TRP A 64 0.51 -14.53 -16.57
CA TRP A 64 0.01 -13.22 -16.99
C TRP A 64 1.10 -12.36 -17.64
N ALA A 65 2.32 -12.39 -17.12
CA ALA A 65 3.46 -11.70 -17.75
C ALA A 65 3.73 -12.25 -19.17
N LEU A 66 3.79 -13.56 -19.34
CA LEU A 66 4.00 -14.19 -20.64
C LEU A 66 2.83 -13.95 -21.60
N SER A 67 1.59 -13.88 -21.09
CA SER A 67 0.42 -13.57 -21.92
C SER A 67 0.43 -12.15 -22.48
N LEU A 68 1.22 -11.24 -21.92
CA LEU A 68 1.50 -9.91 -22.47
C LEU A 68 2.73 -9.96 -23.41
N VAL A 69 3.83 -10.53 -22.94
CA VAL A 69 5.12 -10.49 -23.64
C VAL A 69 5.07 -11.27 -24.97
N ILE A 70 4.46 -12.47 -24.99
CA ILE A 70 4.41 -13.31 -26.20
C ILE A 70 3.67 -12.60 -27.34
N PRO A 71 2.44 -12.08 -27.17
CA PRO A 71 1.79 -11.31 -28.24
C PRO A 71 2.56 -10.05 -28.65
N SER A 72 3.20 -9.38 -27.70
CA SER A 72 4.01 -8.18 -27.99
C SER A 72 5.19 -8.50 -28.91
N LEU A 73 5.81 -9.67 -28.78
CA LEU A 73 6.89 -10.10 -29.70
C LEU A 73 6.41 -10.22 -31.16
N PHE A 74 5.16 -10.63 -31.37
CA PHE A 74 4.58 -10.75 -32.71
C PHE A 74 4.06 -9.41 -33.26
N LEU A 75 3.53 -8.54 -32.39
CA LEU A 75 2.93 -7.26 -32.79
C LEU A 75 3.98 -6.14 -32.97
N LEU A 76 4.92 -6.04 -32.04
CA LEU A 76 5.93 -4.96 -32.00
C LEU A 76 7.29 -5.41 -32.54
N GLY A 77 7.50 -6.73 -32.66
CA GLY A 77 8.79 -7.32 -33.02
C GLY A 77 9.74 -7.49 -31.83
N LEU A 78 10.78 -8.32 -32.06
CA LEU A 78 11.72 -8.73 -31.00
C LEU A 78 12.48 -7.53 -30.41
N HIS A 79 12.99 -6.64 -31.27
CA HIS A 79 13.81 -5.51 -30.84
C HIS A 79 13.04 -4.57 -29.92
N GLU A 80 11.85 -4.17 -30.33
CA GLU A 80 11.02 -3.21 -29.58
C GLU A 80 10.51 -3.80 -28.28
N THR A 81 10.05 -5.06 -28.29
CA THR A 81 9.61 -5.73 -27.06
C THR A 81 10.75 -5.86 -26.06
N PHE A 82 11.96 -6.22 -26.52
CA PHE A 82 13.14 -6.34 -25.64
C PHE A 82 13.57 -4.99 -25.08
N HIS A 83 13.56 -3.94 -25.92
CA HIS A 83 13.86 -2.57 -25.51
C HIS A 83 12.89 -2.12 -24.41
N GLN A 84 11.59 -2.36 -24.56
CA GLN A 84 10.59 -2.00 -23.56
C GLN A 84 10.74 -2.80 -22.27
N LEU A 85 11.02 -4.10 -22.34
CA LEU A 85 11.26 -4.92 -21.14
C LEU A 85 12.46 -4.40 -20.34
N ILE A 86 13.56 -4.06 -21.04
CA ILE A 86 14.75 -3.51 -20.38
C ILE A 86 14.46 -2.12 -19.82
N HIS A 87 13.74 -1.27 -20.55
CA HIS A 87 13.34 0.06 -20.08
C HIS A 87 12.54 -0.02 -18.78
N VAL A 88 11.47 -0.80 -18.74
CA VAL A 88 10.66 -0.99 -17.53
C VAL A 88 11.49 -1.60 -16.39
N LEU A 89 12.34 -2.59 -16.68
CA LEU A 89 13.19 -3.22 -15.68
C LEU A 89 14.18 -2.24 -15.03
N LEU A 90 14.85 -1.42 -15.83
CA LEU A 90 15.90 -0.54 -15.36
C LEU A 90 15.39 0.81 -14.83
N LEU A 91 14.37 1.38 -15.43
CA LEU A 91 13.91 2.74 -15.11
C LEU A 91 12.68 2.78 -14.18
N GLU A 92 11.92 1.69 -14.09
CA GLU A 92 10.76 1.63 -13.22
C GLU A 92 10.95 0.60 -12.08
N TYR A 93 11.21 -0.67 -12.43
CA TYR A 93 11.26 -1.74 -11.45
C TYR A 93 12.47 -1.64 -10.52
N LEU A 94 13.67 -1.43 -11.05
CA LEU A 94 14.89 -1.37 -10.25
C LEU A 94 14.89 -0.19 -9.26
N PRO A 95 14.59 1.07 -9.66
CA PRO A 95 14.46 2.18 -8.73
C PRO A 95 13.38 1.93 -7.66
N PHE A 96 12.26 1.32 -8.04
CA PHE A 96 11.20 0.96 -7.11
C PHE A 96 11.65 -0.05 -6.05
N ILE A 97 12.35 -1.11 -6.45
CA ILE A 97 12.88 -2.11 -5.51
C ILE A 97 13.94 -1.51 -4.59
N ILE A 98 14.82 -0.65 -5.11
CA ILE A 98 15.84 0.05 -4.31
C ILE A 98 15.16 0.94 -3.26
N LEU A 99 14.13 1.69 -3.64
CA LEU A 99 13.35 2.51 -2.72
C LEU A 99 12.73 1.66 -1.61
N LEU A 100 12.01 0.60 -1.98
CA LEU A 100 11.37 -0.28 -1.00
C LEU A 100 12.39 -0.91 -0.06
N LEU A 101 13.53 -1.40 -0.58
CA LEU A 101 14.60 -1.98 0.22
C LEU A 101 15.18 -0.97 1.21
N SER A 102 15.42 0.26 0.75
CA SER A 102 15.94 1.35 1.58
C SER A 102 14.97 1.69 2.70
N LEU A 103 13.71 1.97 2.37
CA LEU A 103 12.68 2.27 3.36
C LEU A 103 12.46 1.13 4.35
N PHE A 104 12.42 -0.11 3.87
CA PHE A 104 12.26 -1.30 4.70
C PHE A 104 13.44 -1.49 5.67
N THR A 105 14.67 -1.33 5.18
CA THR A 105 15.88 -1.50 5.99
C THR A 105 15.98 -0.43 7.07
N ILE A 106 15.75 0.83 6.71
CA ILE A 106 15.83 1.96 7.63
C ILE A 106 14.71 1.88 8.67
N SER A 107 13.47 1.65 8.24
CA SER A 107 12.32 1.56 9.13
C SER A 107 12.39 0.34 10.06
N GLY A 108 12.89 -0.79 9.57
CA GLY A 108 13.08 -2.01 10.36
C GLY A 108 14.06 -1.86 11.52
N GLY A 109 14.98 -0.91 11.43
CA GLY A 109 15.92 -0.57 12.50
C GLY A 109 15.34 0.31 13.61
N ILE A 110 14.15 0.91 13.41
CA ILE A 110 13.50 1.73 14.42
C ILE A 110 12.60 0.85 15.30
N ARG A 111 12.77 0.93 16.61
CA ARG A 111 11.98 0.17 17.58
C ARG A 111 11.48 1.07 18.70
N LEU A 112 10.19 1.05 18.93
CA LEU A 112 9.57 1.66 20.11
C LEU A 112 9.53 0.62 21.24
N LYS A 113 10.37 0.80 22.27
CA LYS A 113 10.38 0.01 23.51
C LYS A 113 9.61 0.74 24.60
N GLY A 114 9.13 -0.03 25.57
CA GLY A 114 8.43 0.46 26.76
C GLY A 114 7.08 -0.20 26.93
N THR A 115 6.52 -0.02 28.13
CA THR A 115 5.21 -0.58 28.50
C THR A 115 4.14 0.45 28.15
N LEU A 116 3.41 0.20 27.08
CA LEU A 116 2.23 0.96 26.70
C LEU A 116 0.98 0.20 27.14
N VAL A 117 0.05 0.91 27.75
CA VAL A 117 -1.28 0.38 28.07
C VAL A 117 -2.23 0.81 26.97
N GLY A 118 -2.93 -0.14 26.35
CA GLY A 118 -3.84 0.09 25.24
C GLY A 118 -5.13 0.80 25.67
N THR A 119 -4.99 2.05 26.15
CA THR A 119 -6.16 2.92 26.38
C THR A 119 -6.60 3.55 25.07
N PRO A 120 -7.87 3.96 24.94
CA PRO A 120 -8.37 4.59 23.72
C PRO A 120 -7.53 5.79 23.28
N LEU A 121 -7.08 6.60 24.20
CA LEU A 121 -6.24 7.77 23.91
C LEU A 121 -4.85 7.37 23.37
N ILE A 122 -4.19 6.40 24.02
CA ILE A 122 -2.85 5.94 23.61
C ILE A 122 -2.92 5.27 22.24
N ASN A 123 -3.92 4.43 22.01
CA ASN A 123 -4.13 3.79 20.73
C ASN A 123 -4.39 4.82 19.61
N THR A 124 -5.26 5.80 19.87
CA THR A 124 -5.55 6.88 18.91
C THR A 124 -4.30 7.70 18.60
N LEU A 125 -3.49 8.04 19.60
CA LEU A 125 -2.23 8.77 19.40
C LEU A 125 -1.23 7.95 18.60
N LEU A 126 -1.08 6.66 18.85
CA LEU A 126 -0.19 5.80 18.07
C LEU A 126 -0.62 5.69 16.61
N ILE A 127 -1.93 5.55 16.35
CA ILE A 127 -2.46 5.52 14.99
C ILE A 127 -2.28 6.89 14.31
N PHE A 128 -2.55 7.99 15.01
CA PHE A 128 -2.31 9.35 14.49
C PHE A 128 -0.84 9.58 14.10
N ILE A 129 0.10 9.23 14.99
CA ILE A 129 1.54 9.34 14.72
C ILE A 129 1.91 8.48 13.49
N GLY A 130 1.40 7.24 13.43
CA GLY A 130 1.63 6.36 12.29
C GLY A 130 1.12 6.92 10.98
N THR A 131 -0.07 7.49 10.99
CA THR A 131 -0.68 8.14 9.82
C THR A 131 0.15 9.33 9.34
N ALA A 132 0.65 10.16 10.27
CA ALA A 132 1.51 11.29 9.94
C ALA A 132 2.89 10.86 9.38
N LEU A 133 3.47 9.80 9.93
CA LEU A 133 4.78 9.29 9.51
C LEU A 133 4.72 8.51 8.19
N ALA A 134 3.57 7.94 7.83
CA ALA A 134 3.46 7.05 6.68
C ALA A 134 3.80 7.73 5.35
N SER A 135 3.52 9.02 5.19
CA SER A 135 3.91 9.78 3.98
C SER A 135 5.41 10.03 3.87
N TRP A 136 6.18 9.95 4.99
CA TRP A 136 7.62 10.20 5.00
C TRP A 136 8.46 8.94 4.89
N MET A 137 8.06 7.90 5.62
CA MET A 137 8.83 6.64 5.70
C MET A 137 8.15 5.46 4.99
N GLY A 138 7.12 5.75 4.20
CA GLY A 138 6.28 4.74 3.55
C GLY A 138 5.27 4.12 4.51
N THR A 139 4.12 3.71 3.97
CA THR A 139 3.08 2.99 4.73
C THR A 139 3.62 1.73 5.38
N THR A 140 4.44 0.96 4.65
CA THR A 140 5.09 -0.26 5.17
C THR A 140 6.02 0.06 6.33
N GLY A 141 6.85 1.11 6.20
CA GLY A 141 7.79 1.54 7.24
C GLY A 141 7.08 1.97 8.51
N ALA A 142 6.09 2.85 8.41
CA ALA A 142 5.28 3.30 9.55
C ALA A 142 4.55 2.13 10.23
N ALA A 143 3.99 1.22 9.41
CA ALA A 143 3.32 0.03 9.92
C ALA A 143 4.29 -0.89 10.68
N MET A 144 5.48 -1.14 10.16
CA MET A 144 6.48 -2.00 10.85
C MET A 144 6.92 -1.45 12.20
N VAL A 145 7.09 -0.14 12.31
CA VAL A 145 7.50 0.53 13.56
C VAL A 145 6.41 0.44 14.60
N LEU A 146 5.14 0.63 14.22
CA LEU A 146 4.04 0.86 15.17
C LEU A 146 3.15 -0.35 15.42
N ILE A 147 3.05 -1.32 14.50
CA ILE A 147 2.17 -2.48 14.69
C ILE A 147 2.53 -3.30 15.94
N ARG A 148 3.83 -3.53 16.18
CA ARG A 148 4.28 -4.29 17.35
C ARG A 148 3.99 -3.58 18.67
N PRO A 149 4.26 -2.25 18.86
CA PRO A 149 3.81 -1.49 20.02
C PRO A 149 2.29 -1.54 20.25
N ILE A 150 1.49 -1.36 19.18
CA ILE A 150 0.03 -1.40 19.27
C ILE A 150 -0.45 -2.79 19.72
N LEU A 151 0.04 -3.87 19.10
CA LEU A 151 -0.33 -5.22 19.48
C LEU A 151 0.10 -5.55 20.93
N ARG A 152 1.29 -5.11 21.36
CA ARG A 152 1.74 -5.30 22.75
C ARG A 152 0.90 -4.51 23.75
N ALA A 153 0.56 -3.26 23.45
CA ALA A 153 -0.27 -2.41 24.29
C ALA A 153 -1.67 -3.03 24.50
N ASN A 154 -2.20 -3.71 23.49
CA ASN A 154 -3.52 -4.30 23.48
C ASN A 154 -3.53 -5.81 23.76
N LYS A 155 -2.39 -6.42 24.15
CA LYS A 155 -2.25 -7.87 24.36
C LYS A 155 -3.30 -8.47 25.31
N TYR A 156 -3.67 -7.73 26.33
CA TYR A 156 -4.60 -8.18 27.37
C TYR A 156 -6.04 -7.74 27.12
N ARG A 157 -6.32 -7.04 26.02
CA ARG A 157 -7.65 -6.63 25.61
C ARG A 157 -8.35 -7.76 24.86
N HIS A 158 -9.60 -7.98 25.21
CA HIS A 158 -10.42 -8.98 24.53
C HIS A 158 -10.93 -8.49 23.16
N TYR A 159 -11.26 -7.19 23.09
CA TYR A 159 -11.74 -6.54 21.88
C TYR A 159 -10.65 -5.62 21.28
N ASN A 160 -9.83 -6.14 20.39
CA ASN A 160 -8.73 -5.40 19.75
C ASN A 160 -8.73 -5.43 18.23
N VAL A 161 -9.65 -6.17 17.60
CA VAL A 161 -9.72 -6.33 16.14
C VAL A 161 -9.94 -4.99 15.44
N HIS A 162 -10.84 -4.15 15.97
CA HIS A 162 -11.10 -2.81 15.44
C HIS A 162 -9.84 -1.93 15.42
N THR A 163 -8.96 -2.05 16.42
CA THR A 163 -7.69 -1.31 16.47
C THR A 163 -6.80 -1.67 15.26
N VAL A 164 -6.72 -2.95 14.91
CA VAL A 164 -5.94 -3.40 13.75
C VAL A 164 -6.59 -2.93 12.44
N ILE A 165 -7.92 -2.99 12.34
CA ILE A 165 -8.64 -2.53 11.14
C ILE A 165 -8.38 -1.04 10.90
N PHE A 166 -8.58 -0.19 11.91
CA PHE A 166 -8.34 1.24 11.78
C PHE A 166 -6.85 1.58 11.55
N PHE A 167 -5.95 0.80 12.14
CA PHE A 167 -4.51 0.93 11.86
C PHE A 167 -4.19 0.66 10.38
N ILE A 168 -4.76 -0.39 9.79
CA ILE A 168 -4.59 -0.69 8.37
C ILE A 168 -5.15 0.44 7.51
N ILE A 169 -6.37 0.91 7.80
CA ILE A 169 -7.01 1.96 7.00
C ILE A 169 -6.23 3.28 7.09
N LEU A 170 -5.83 3.69 8.28
CA LEU A 170 -5.20 4.98 8.52
C LEU A 170 -3.69 4.95 8.22
N VAL A 171 -2.94 4.04 8.82
CA VAL A 171 -1.47 4.03 8.71
C VAL A 171 -1.00 3.35 7.43
N ALA A 172 -1.56 2.17 7.12
CA ALA A 172 -1.09 1.40 5.97
C ALA A 172 -1.71 1.83 4.63
N ASN A 173 -2.69 2.75 4.63
CA ASN A 173 -3.31 3.27 3.40
C ASN A 173 -3.35 4.79 3.39
N ILE A 174 -4.28 5.44 4.11
CA ILE A 174 -4.53 6.88 4.01
C ILE A 174 -3.26 7.70 4.29
N GLY A 175 -2.48 7.29 5.29
CA GLY A 175 -1.26 7.98 5.70
C GLY A 175 -0.20 8.11 4.59
N GLY A 176 -0.19 7.20 3.61
CA GLY A 176 0.77 7.22 2.51
C GLY A 176 0.45 8.17 1.36
N SER A 177 -0.72 8.84 1.37
CA SER A 177 -1.25 9.54 0.20
C SER A 177 -0.59 10.88 -0.16
N LEU A 178 0.30 11.44 0.71
CA LEU A 178 0.83 12.78 0.50
C LEU A 178 2.10 12.85 -0.34
N THR A 179 2.91 11.79 -0.38
CA THR A 179 4.18 11.82 -1.12
C THR A 179 4.41 10.53 -1.90
N PRO A 180 5.25 10.57 -2.93
CA PRO A 180 5.69 9.37 -3.66
C PRO A 180 6.36 8.31 -2.79
N LEU A 181 6.97 8.69 -1.66
CA LEU A 181 7.58 7.76 -0.70
C LEU A 181 6.52 7.02 0.13
N GLY A 182 5.33 7.58 0.25
CA GLY A 182 4.25 7.04 1.07
C GLY A 182 3.63 5.78 0.50
N ASP A 183 3.43 5.74 -0.82
CA ASP A 183 2.72 4.65 -1.47
C ASP A 183 3.33 4.32 -2.85
N PRO A 184 3.55 3.01 -3.17
CA PRO A 184 4.15 2.54 -4.40
C PRO A 184 3.59 3.12 -5.70
N PRO A 185 2.26 3.20 -5.91
CA PRO A 185 1.70 3.80 -7.12
C PRO A 185 2.07 5.27 -7.31
N LEU A 186 2.19 6.03 -6.23
CA LEU A 186 2.60 7.43 -6.29
C LEU A 186 4.06 7.58 -6.71
N PHE A 187 4.92 6.65 -6.28
CA PHE A 187 6.31 6.62 -6.71
C PHE A 187 6.46 6.34 -8.20
N LEU A 188 5.68 5.39 -8.74
CA LEU A 188 5.65 5.14 -10.17
C LEU A 188 5.18 6.38 -10.96
N GLY A 189 4.18 7.11 -10.45
CA GLY A 189 3.76 8.39 -11.02
C GLY A 189 4.89 9.43 -11.04
N PHE A 190 5.68 9.51 -9.96
CA PHE A 190 6.85 10.38 -9.87
C PHE A 190 7.92 9.99 -10.89
N LEU A 191 8.23 8.70 -11.07
CA LEU A 191 9.16 8.23 -12.10
C LEU A 191 8.69 8.59 -13.53
N ASN A 192 7.38 8.66 -13.74
CA ASN A 192 6.77 9.06 -15.01
C ASN A 192 6.56 10.59 -15.13
N GLY A 193 7.29 11.40 -14.35
CA GLY A 193 7.36 12.85 -14.50
C GLY A 193 6.32 13.66 -13.74
N ILE A 194 5.54 13.06 -12.82
CA ILE A 194 4.66 13.81 -11.91
C ILE A 194 5.51 14.49 -10.83
N ASP A 195 5.26 15.77 -10.57
CA ASP A 195 5.95 16.52 -9.51
C ASP A 195 5.83 15.84 -8.14
N PHE A 196 6.94 15.79 -7.38
CA PHE A 196 6.99 15.13 -6.07
C PHE A 196 5.93 15.64 -5.09
N PHE A 197 5.68 16.94 -5.07
CA PHE A 197 4.72 17.58 -4.18
C PHE A 197 3.33 17.75 -4.78
N TRP A 198 3.08 17.22 -5.98
CA TRP A 198 1.76 17.32 -6.62
C TRP A 198 0.68 16.65 -5.77
N THR A 199 0.93 15.43 -5.31
CA THR A 199 0.01 14.71 -4.41
C THR A 199 -0.17 15.42 -3.09
N THR A 200 0.88 15.96 -2.50
CA THR A 200 0.79 16.76 -1.27
C THR A 200 -0.17 17.94 -1.45
N LYS A 201 -0.03 18.71 -2.53
CA LYS A 201 -0.88 19.89 -2.79
C LYS A 201 -2.37 19.53 -2.94
N ILE A 202 -2.68 18.43 -3.63
CA ILE A 202 -4.05 18.05 -3.93
C ILE A 202 -4.67 17.22 -2.80
N MET A 203 -3.92 16.28 -2.22
CA MET A 203 -4.45 15.31 -1.27
C MET A 203 -4.36 15.74 0.20
N PHE A 204 -3.67 16.85 0.51
CA PHE A 204 -3.46 17.30 1.88
C PHE A 204 -4.78 17.50 2.64
N LEU A 205 -5.68 18.30 2.10
CA LEU A 205 -6.98 18.57 2.75
C LEU A 205 -7.87 17.34 2.82
N PRO A 206 -8.10 16.59 1.72
CA PRO A 206 -8.84 15.32 1.78
C PRO A 206 -8.26 14.31 2.79
N MET A 207 -6.93 14.16 2.82
CA MET A 207 -6.26 13.24 3.74
C MET A 207 -6.46 13.64 5.20
N ILE A 208 -6.30 14.93 5.54
CA ILE A 208 -6.53 15.41 6.91
C ILE A 208 -7.99 15.22 7.31
N CYS A 209 -8.95 15.59 6.46
CA CYS A 209 -10.37 15.44 6.76
C CYS A 209 -10.73 13.97 6.98
N ALA A 210 -10.31 13.06 6.09
CA ALA A 210 -10.57 11.64 6.21
C ALA A 210 -9.91 11.04 7.46
N SER A 211 -8.65 11.38 7.71
CA SER A 211 -7.92 10.90 8.88
C SER A 211 -8.55 11.38 10.18
N PHE A 212 -8.95 12.65 10.25
CA PHE A 212 -9.58 13.22 11.44
C PHE A 212 -10.94 12.55 11.73
N MET A 213 -11.79 12.38 10.71
CA MET A 213 -13.08 11.71 10.86
C MET A 213 -12.90 10.27 11.33
N LEU A 214 -11.96 9.53 10.75
CA LEU A 214 -11.70 8.14 11.10
C LEU A 214 -11.05 8.00 12.48
N LEU A 215 -10.17 8.92 12.89
CA LEU A 215 -9.61 8.93 14.25
C LEU A 215 -10.67 9.19 15.31
N ILE A 216 -11.62 10.09 15.05
CA ILE A 216 -12.77 10.31 15.95
C ILE A 216 -13.63 9.05 16.02
N ALA A 217 -13.97 8.46 14.86
CA ALA A 217 -14.75 7.23 14.82
C ALA A 217 -14.05 6.11 15.57
N TYR A 218 -12.74 5.95 15.36
CA TYR A 218 -11.92 4.99 16.09
C TYR A 218 -11.96 5.24 17.60
N PHE A 219 -11.74 6.47 18.04
CA PHE A 219 -11.74 6.81 19.47
C PHE A 219 -13.08 6.49 20.15
N ILE A 220 -14.20 6.76 19.46
CA ILE A 220 -15.55 6.43 19.96
C ILE A 220 -15.70 4.92 20.08
N VAL A 221 -15.37 4.18 19.02
CA VAL A 221 -15.49 2.70 18.99
C VAL A 221 -14.59 2.06 20.04
N ASP A 222 -13.32 2.48 20.12
CA ASP A 222 -12.36 1.93 21.08
C ASP A 222 -12.75 2.28 22.53
N SER A 223 -13.28 3.47 22.79
CA SER A 223 -13.79 3.87 24.11
C SER A 223 -15.01 3.04 24.53
N TYR A 224 -15.90 2.73 23.58
CA TYR A 224 -17.04 1.86 23.84
C TYR A 224 -16.60 0.44 24.25
N PHE A 225 -15.72 -0.18 23.50
CA PHE A 225 -15.21 -1.51 23.80
C PHE A 225 -14.34 -1.53 25.06
N TYR A 226 -13.54 -0.50 25.30
CA TYR A 226 -12.72 -0.35 26.49
C TYR A 226 -13.57 -0.32 27.78
N LYS A 227 -14.69 0.42 27.76
CA LYS A 227 -15.63 0.45 28.90
C LYS A 227 -16.34 -0.89 29.14
N LYS A 228 -16.55 -1.67 28.09
CA LYS A 228 -17.17 -3.01 28.18
C LYS A 228 -16.23 -4.05 28.76
N GLU A 229 -14.92 -3.86 28.63
CA GLU A 229 -13.89 -4.69 29.22
C GLU A 229 -13.74 -4.33 30.72
N LYS A 230 -14.46 -5.01 31.60
CA LYS A 230 -14.31 -4.81 33.05
C LYS A 230 -12.86 -5.11 33.47
N HIS A 231 -12.06 -4.06 33.72
CA HIS A 231 -10.82 -4.01 34.51
C HIS A 231 -9.84 -5.21 34.42
N ILE A 232 -9.31 -5.54 33.26
CA ILE A 232 -8.15 -6.44 33.14
C ILE A 232 -6.81 -5.67 33.24
N VAL A 233 -6.85 -4.34 33.22
CA VAL A 233 -5.67 -3.47 32.99
C VAL A 233 -4.77 -3.26 34.22
N THR A 234 -5.11 -3.83 35.38
CA THR A 234 -4.47 -3.45 36.66
C THR A 234 -3.19 -4.22 37.03
N LYS A 235 -2.71 -5.15 36.25
CA LYS A 235 -1.50 -5.95 36.59
C LYS A 235 -0.38 -5.83 35.55
N LEU A 236 0.04 -4.62 35.21
CA LEU A 236 1.36 -4.43 34.63
C LEU A 236 2.34 -4.10 35.76
N ALA A 237 2.93 -5.14 36.34
CA ALA A 237 3.87 -5.06 37.47
C ALA A 237 5.23 -4.40 37.12
N TYR A 238 5.47 -4.06 35.85
CA TYR A 238 6.74 -3.45 35.41
C TYR A 238 6.46 -2.36 34.38
N LYS A 239 6.68 -1.09 34.77
CA LYS A 239 6.64 0.05 33.86
C LYS A 239 8.03 0.27 33.29
N GLU A 240 8.31 -0.22 32.09
CA GLU A 240 9.46 0.22 31.33
C GLU A 240 9.22 1.61 30.74
N LYS A 241 10.21 2.50 30.84
CA LYS A 241 10.14 3.84 30.24
C LYS A 241 10.09 3.71 28.71
N LEU A 242 9.27 4.54 28.08
CA LEU A 242 9.25 4.66 26.62
C LEU A 242 10.62 5.09 26.11
N SER A 243 11.19 4.32 25.20
CA SER A 243 12.45 4.63 24.54
C SER A 243 12.37 4.25 23.06
N VAL A 244 13.00 5.05 22.22
CA VAL A 244 13.14 4.79 20.79
C VAL A 244 14.56 4.34 20.54
N GLU A 245 14.69 3.10 20.05
CA GLU A 245 15.96 2.55 19.55
C GLU A 245 16.07 2.80 18.04
N GLY A 246 17.31 2.88 17.53
CA GLY A 246 17.55 3.15 16.11
C GLY A 246 17.48 4.63 15.76
N LYS A 247 17.95 5.53 16.63
CA LYS A 247 17.95 6.98 16.38
C LYS A 247 18.66 7.38 15.09
N ILE A 248 19.72 6.64 14.72
CA ILE A 248 20.45 6.84 13.44
C ILE A 248 19.50 6.64 12.27
N ASN A 249 18.64 5.63 12.31
CA ASN A 249 17.70 5.34 11.25
C ASN A 249 16.62 6.44 11.09
N ILE A 250 16.27 7.12 12.18
CA ILE A 250 15.37 8.29 12.11
C ILE A 250 16.04 9.43 11.33
N ILE A 251 17.33 9.65 11.55
CA ILE A 251 18.08 10.67 10.81
C ILE A 251 18.16 10.28 9.32
N LEU A 252 18.39 9.00 9.01
CA LEU A 252 18.46 8.50 7.63
C LEU A 252 17.11 8.57 6.87
N ILE A 253 15.98 8.63 7.58
CA ILE A 253 14.67 8.85 6.94
C ILE A 253 14.48 10.32 6.56
N LEU A 254 15.05 11.23 7.35
CA LEU A 254 14.84 12.68 7.19
C LEU A 254 15.83 13.32 6.21
N GLY A 255 16.88 12.64 5.82
CA GLY A 255 17.92 13.22 5.00
C GLY A 255 18.61 12.37 4.03
#